data_442601544e8ef67a45577f3e2e185289
#
_entry.id   442601544e8ef67a45577f3e2e185289
#
_cell.length_a   1.000
_cell.length_b   1.000
_cell.length_c   1.000
_cell.angle_alpha   90.00
_cell.angle_beta   90.00
_cell.angle_gamma   90.00
#
_symmetry.space_group_name_H-M   'P 1'
#
loop_
_entity.id
_entity.type
_entity.pdbx_description
1 polymer ?
#
loop_
_entity_poly.entity_id
_entity_poly.type
_entity_poly.pdbx_seq_one_letter_code
_entity_poly.pdbx_strand_id
1 'polypeptide(L)'
;DELDNLGVRVAKLEKNADNVKITGNFRAHHRAASGSRVKTLNDAELVDRSDTKLRSRLWFTGEVNDNWHYVGMMENVQNLEGKNESGDGTTQFQRAYLTGNIGVVNLTAGRFNDFIADGNVFDDRADAVRADVKFGQGYLSAAYGKMANNVVYGADNNESVADKYWSAALGGKWGNLHAEATYTKVNNQDFLNGLEPGYDANYSDNKIWTVGADYQAGKLNISAMYLKGDADKASTFEKDITESGLDDDGYVFGLNYAGAENSKPGSWGLYAKYYDQSAQTVVAHTMNGDYYMFPFTGFKGYMVGGKLAVAKNMIATVEYYDLKDKNDSAVYAGKHARTLWSELTVTF
;
A
#
# COMPACT_ATOMS: atom_id res chain seq x y z
N ASP A 1 49.68 -21.63 -14.15
CA ASP A 1 49.97 -20.23 -14.55
C ASP A 1 48.91 -19.63 -15.50
N GLU A 2 48.66 -20.21 -16.70
CA GLU A 2 47.58 -19.69 -17.58
C GLU A 2 46.17 -20.02 -17.07
N LEU A 3 45.95 -21.20 -16.49
CA LEU A 3 44.71 -21.61 -15.87
C LEU A 3 44.36 -20.75 -14.64
N ASP A 4 45.34 -20.42 -13.82
CA ASP A 4 45.15 -19.56 -12.66
C ASP A 4 44.80 -18.12 -13.09
N ASN A 5 45.50 -17.61 -14.12
CA ASN A 5 45.13 -16.31 -14.71
C ASN A 5 43.74 -16.29 -15.37
N LEU A 6 43.37 -17.40 -16.02
CA LEU A 6 42.04 -17.53 -16.60
C LEU A 6 40.96 -17.57 -15.51
N GLY A 7 41.21 -18.34 -14.42
CA GLY A 7 40.33 -18.40 -13.27
C GLY A 7 40.11 -17.06 -12.59
N VAL A 8 41.19 -16.26 -12.40
CA VAL A 8 41.13 -14.90 -11.86
C VAL A 8 40.36 -13.94 -12.80
N ARG A 9 40.56 -14.08 -14.10
CA ARG A 9 39.85 -13.26 -15.10
C ARG A 9 38.39 -13.61 -15.19
N VAL A 10 38.02 -14.91 -15.14
CA VAL A 10 36.65 -15.39 -15.09
C VAL A 10 35.97 -14.93 -13.81
N ALA A 11 36.58 -15.06 -12.64
CA ALA A 11 36.06 -14.57 -11.38
C ALA A 11 35.85 -13.06 -11.37
N LYS A 12 36.75 -12.29 -11.99
CA LYS A 12 36.58 -10.83 -12.16
C LYS A 12 35.47 -10.49 -13.15
N LEU A 13 35.31 -11.25 -14.23
CA LEU A 13 34.22 -11.06 -15.18
C LEU A 13 32.84 -11.43 -14.58
N GLU A 14 32.79 -12.51 -13.83
CA GLU A 14 31.60 -12.92 -13.07
C GLU A 14 31.22 -11.86 -12.02
N LYS A 15 32.17 -11.39 -11.24
CA LYS A 15 31.98 -10.32 -10.25
C LYS A 15 31.49 -9.00 -10.89
N ASN A 16 31.99 -8.65 -12.07
CA ASN A 16 31.57 -7.44 -12.78
C ASN A 16 30.26 -7.63 -13.57
N ALA A 17 29.95 -8.84 -14.01
CA ALA A 17 28.69 -9.15 -14.71
C ALA A 17 27.49 -9.12 -13.74
N ASP A 18 27.70 -9.45 -12.47
CA ASP A 18 26.65 -9.54 -11.44
C ASP A 18 26.46 -8.26 -10.63
N ASN A 19 27.17 -7.17 -10.97
CA ASN A 19 27.10 -5.93 -10.19
C ASN A 19 25.73 -5.24 -10.26
N VAL A 20 24.96 -5.44 -11.33
CA VAL A 20 23.59 -4.97 -11.48
C VAL A 20 22.68 -6.14 -11.84
N LYS A 21 21.79 -6.49 -10.94
CA LYS A 21 20.75 -7.49 -11.18
C LYS A 21 19.47 -6.80 -11.65
N ILE A 22 18.89 -7.33 -12.72
CA ILE A 22 17.61 -6.86 -13.25
C ILE A 22 16.59 -7.97 -13.03
N THR A 23 15.44 -7.63 -12.45
CA THR A 23 14.28 -8.49 -12.30
C THR A 23 13.04 -7.70 -12.74
N GLY A 24 11.95 -8.40 -13.03
CA GLY A 24 10.76 -7.70 -13.46
C GLY A 24 9.48 -8.41 -13.09
N ASN A 25 8.41 -7.65 -13.17
CA ASN A 25 7.07 -8.20 -13.19
C ASN A 25 6.19 -7.47 -14.20
N PHE A 26 5.28 -8.22 -14.77
CA PHE A 26 4.20 -7.75 -15.62
C PHE A 26 2.89 -8.09 -14.92
N ARG A 27 1.96 -7.14 -14.87
CA ARG A 27 0.62 -7.33 -14.34
C ARG A 27 -0.41 -6.84 -15.36
N ALA A 28 -1.27 -7.74 -15.80
CA ALA A 28 -2.52 -7.39 -16.46
C ALA A 28 -3.63 -7.43 -15.41
N HIS A 29 -4.41 -6.36 -15.27
CA HIS A 29 -5.56 -6.36 -14.37
C HIS A 29 -6.78 -5.72 -15.01
N HIS A 30 -7.94 -6.21 -14.59
CA HIS A 30 -9.24 -5.63 -14.88
C HIS A 30 -9.96 -5.33 -13.58
N ARG A 31 -10.51 -4.13 -13.49
CA ARG A 31 -11.34 -3.69 -12.38
C ARG A 31 -12.72 -3.32 -12.91
N ALA A 32 -13.74 -3.94 -12.37
CA ALA A 32 -15.12 -3.53 -12.53
C ALA A 32 -15.62 -3.01 -11.18
N ALA A 33 -16.02 -1.75 -11.15
CA ALA A 33 -16.44 -1.09 -9.91
C ALA A 33 -17.78 -0.38 -10.11
N SER A 34 -18.65 -0.52 -9.11
CA SER A 34 -19.83 0.33 -8.93
C SER A 34 -19.71 1.01 -7.58
N GLY A 35 -20.00 2.30 -7.50
CA GLY A 35 -19.75 2.99 -6.24
C GLY A 35 -20.43 4.34 -6.12
N SER A 36 -20.19 4.97 -4.99
CA SER A 36 -20.66 6.30 -4.68
C SER A 36 -19.51 7.28 -4.69
N ARG A 37 -19.63 8.35 -5.42
CA ARG A 37 -18.70 9.48 -5.44
C ARG A 37 -19.41 10.70 -4.90
N VAL A 38 -18.76 11.42 -3.99
CA VAL A 38 -19.20 12.73 -3.56
C VAL A 38 -18.87 13.75 -4.63
N LYS A 39 -19.87 14.48 -5.11
CA LYS A 39 -19.69 15.64 -5.99
C LYS A 39 -19.52 16.92 -5.17
N THR A 40 -20.35 17.05 -4.15
CA THR A 40 -20.33 18.12 -3.17
C THR A 40 -20.68 17.51 -1.81
N LEU A 41 -20.46 18.23 -0.73
CA LEU A 41 -20.78 17.76 0.63
C LEU A 41 -22.27 17.35 0.81
N ASN A 42 -23.14 17.78 -0.08
CA ASN A 42 -24.59 17.54 0.00
C ASN A 42 -25.10 16.56 -1.05
N ASP A 43 -24.27 16.09 -1.98
CA ASP A 43 -24.70 15.25 -3.08
C ASP A 43 -23.67 14.17 -3.41
N ALA A 44 -24.07 12.92 -3.39
CA ALA A 44 -23.26 11.79 -3.79
C ALA A 44 -23.87 11.08 -5.01
N GLU A 45 -23.08 10.89 -6.03
CA GLU A 45 -23.43 10.22 -7.27
C GLU A 45 -22.95 8.77 -7.27
N LEU A 46 -23.79 7.87 -7.83
CA LEU A 46 -23.33 6.52 -8.16
C LEU A 46 -22.45 6.57 -9.40
N VAL A 47 -21.30 5.93 -9.34
CA VAL A 47 -20.33 5.88 -10.43
C VAL A 47 -19.97 4.43 -10.72
N ASP A 48 -20.40 3.96 -11.89
CA ASP A 48 -19.93 2.69 -12.43
C ASP A 48 -18.69 2.97 -13.29
N ARG A 49 -17.67 2.16 -13.11
CA ARG A 49 -16.46 2.24 -13.90
C ARG A 49 -15.82 0.89 -14.12
N SER A 50 -15.15 0.80 -15.24
CA SER A 50 -14.35 -0.35 -15.62
C SER A 50 -12.99 0.17 -16.08
N ASP A 51 -11.93 -0.48 -15.72
CA ASP A 51 -10.61 -0.18 -16.25
C ASP A 51 -9.76 -1.46 -16.40
N THR A 52 -9.07 -1.53 -17.53
CA THR A 52 -8.12 -2.60 -17.84
C THR A 52 -6.76 -1.99 -18.05
N LYS A 53 -5.76 -2.43 -17.29
CA LYS A 53 -4.41 -1.87 -17.34
C LYS A 53 -3.35 -2.94 -17.44
N LEU A 54 -2.27 -2.60 -18.15
CA LEU A 54 -1.02 -3.33 -18.15
C LEU A 54 0.02 -2.54 -17.36
N ARG A 55 0.64 -3.17 -16.39
CA ARG A 55 1.72 -2.57 -15.60
C ARG A 55 2.99 -3.41 -15.76
N SER A 56 4.06 -2.78 -16.22
CA SER A 56 5.39 -3.36 -16.25
C SER A 56 6.29 -2.68 -15.24
N ARG A 57 7.01 -3.46 -14.43
CA ARG A 57 8.02 -2.99 -13.50
C ARG A 57 9.34 -3.68 -13.76
N LEU A 58 10.41 -2.90 -13.85
CA LEU A 58 11.79 -3.38 -13.90
C LEU A 58 12.53 -2.87 -12.67
N TRP A 59 13.11 -3.79 -11.93
CA TRP A 59 13.91 -3.53 -10.75
C TRP A 59 15.38 -3.66 -11.08
N PHE A 60 16.17 -2.69 -10.65
CA PHE A 60 17.60 -2.64 -10.79
C PHE A 60 18.21 -2.66 -9.40
N THR A 61 18.94 -3.71 -9.07
CA THR A 61 19.67 -3.80 -7.80
C THR A 61 21.15 -3.76 -8.10
N GLY A 62 21.84 -2.69 -7.66
CA GLY A 62 23.26 -2.49 -7.83
C GLY A 62 24.00 -2.69 -6.51
N GLU A 63 25.08 -3.44 -6.52
CA GLU A 63 25.96 -3.60 -5.38
C GLU A 63 26.93 -2.40 -5.32
N VAL A 64 26.82 -1.57 -4.26
CA VAL A 64 27.70 -0.42 -4.07
C VAL A 64 29.01 -0.87 -3.38
N ASN A 65 28.86 -1.68 -2.34
CA ASN A 65 29.91 -2.39 -1.64
C ASN A 65 29.29 -3.53 -0.81
N ASP A 66 30.09 -4.22 0.00
CA ASP A 66 29.65 -5.39 0.78
C ASP A 66 28.44 -5.12 1.72
N ASN A 67 28.23 -3.86 2.11
CA ASN A 67 27.16 -3.46 3.04
C ASN A 67 26.04 -2.64 2.42
N TRP A 68 26.24 -2.05 1.24
CA TRP A 68 25.31 -1.09 0.66
C TRP A 68 24.89 -1.48 -0.74
N HIS A 69 23.58 -1.37 -0.99
CA HIS A 69 22.95 -1.65 -2.27
C HIS A 69 22.13 -0.45 -2.73
N TYR A 70 22.16 -0.19 -4.02
CA TYR A 70 21.23 0.69 -4.69
C TYR A 70 20.05 -0.12 -5.22
N VAL A 71 18.83 0.39 -5.05
CA VAL A 71 17.63 -0.19 -5.64
C VAL A 71 16.90 0.88 -6.41
N GLY A 72 16.69 0.64 -7.71
CA GLY A 72 15.86 1.45 -8.58
C GLY A 72 14.68 0.62 -9.11
N MET A 73 13.55 1.26 -9.39
CA MET A 73 12.42 0.63 -10.05
C MET A 73 11.79 1.58 -11.06
N MET A 74 11.75 1.13 -12.30
CA MET A 74 10.98 1.77 -13.37
C MET A 74 9.61 1.11 -13.48
N GLU A 75 8.59 1.94 -13.64
CA GLU A 75 7.22 1.49 -13.86
C GLU A 75 6.66 2.13 -15.12
N ASN A 76 5.99 1.31 -15.93
CA ASN A 76 5.12 1.76 -17.01
C ASN A 76 3.72 1.21 -16.78
N VAL A 77 2.70 2.07 -16.86
CA VAL A 77 1.29 1.69 -16.77
C VAL A 77 0.61 2.14 -18.06
N GLN A 78 -0.03 1.19 -18.74
CA GLN A 78 -0.83 1.47 -19.94
C GLN A 78 -2.30 1.17 -19.62
N ASN A 79 -3.18 2.08 -19.99
CA ASN A 79 -4.62 1.90 -19.91
C ASN A 79 -5.13 1.38 -21.26
N LEU A 80 -5.82 0.24 -21.25
CA LEU A 80 -6.37 -0.39 -22.45
C LEU A 80 -7.81 0.04 -22.76
N GLU A 81 -8.42 0.81 -21.87
CA GLU A 81 -9.76 1.34 -22.04
C GLU A 81 -9.70 2.81 -22.49
N GLY A 82 -10.63 3.22 -23.33
CA GLY A 82 -10.73 4.56 -23.85
C GLY A 82 -10.15 4.69 -25.26
N LYS A 83 -9.24 5.63 -25.46
CA LYS A 83 -8.60 5.83 -26.77
C LYS A 83 -7.59 4.73 -27.02
N ASN A 84 -7.66 4.11 -28.18
CA ASN A 84 -6.72 3.09 -28.62
C ASN A 84 -5.43 3.75 -29.15
N GLU A 85 -4.68 4.39 -28.26
CA GLU A 85 -3.45 5.10 -28.58
C GLU A 85 -2.24 4.27 -28.11
N SER A 86 -1.36 3.94 -29.06
CA SER A 86 -0.09 3.31 -28.74
C SER A 86 0.84 4.32 -28.07
N GLY A 87 1.38 3.99 -26.88
CA GLY A 87 2.38 4.80 -26.20
C GLY A 87 1.83 5.86 -25.23
N ASP A 88 0.56 5.81 -24.85
CA ASP A 88 -0.05 6.72 -23.89
C ASP A 88 0.35 6.43 -22.42
N GLY A 89 1.15 5.42 -22.17
CA GLY A 89 1.70 5.12 -20.85
C GLY A 89 2.95 5.92 -20.51
N THR A 90 3.01 6.45 -19.30
CA THR A 90 4.23 7.08 -18.78
C THR A 90 5.18 6.04 -18.20
N THR A 91 6.49 6.21 -18.46
CA THR A 91 7.54 5.41 -17.82
C THR A 91 8.29 6.30 -16.84
N GLN A 92 8.32 5.90 -15.57
CA GLN A 92 8.92 6.70 -14.50
C GLN A 92 9.75 5.85 -13.56
N PHE A 93 10.78 6.46 -12.97
CA PHE A 93 11.41 5.91 -11.78
C PHE A 93 10.50 6.12 -10.59
N GLN A 94 9.85 5.05 -10.17
CA GLN A 94 8.93 5.05 -9.04
C GLN A 94 9.65 4.88 -7.69
N ARG A 95 10.85 4.29 -7.72
CA ARG A 95 11.69 4.06 -6.54
C ARG A 95 13.15 4.25 -6.91
N ALA A 96 13.90 4.89 -6.01
CA ALA A 96 15.34 5.06 -6.11
C ALA A 96 15.88 5.29 -4.69
N TYR A 97 16.55 4.30 -4.12
CA TYR A 97 17.04 4.37 -2.75
C TYR A 97 18.30 3.54 -2.53
N LEU A 98 19.00 3.87 -1.46
CA LEU A 98 20.11 3.08 -0.92
C LEU A 98 19.61 2.34 0.32
N THR A 99 20.07 1.10 0.48
CA THR A 99 19.85 0.33 1.71
C THR A 99 21.15 -0.36 2.12
N GLY A 100 21.40 -0.43 3.42
CA GLY A 100 22.61 -1.05 3.94
C GLY A 100 22.67 -1.03 5.46
N ASN A 101 23.74 -1.59 6.01
CA ASN A 101 23.89 -1.75 7.45
C ASN A 101 24.99 -0.83 8.01
N ILE A 102 24.69 -0.18 9.14
CA ILE A 102 25.66 0.47 10.01
C ILE A 102 25.60 -0.23 11.37
N GLY A 103 26.55 -1.11 11.62
CA GLY A 103 26.50 -2.00 12.78
C GLY A 103 25.28 -2.90 12.75
N VAL A 104 24.42 -2.81 13.77
CA VAL A 104 23.18 -3.59 13.89
C VAL A 104 21.95 -2.91 13.27
N VAL A 105 22.12 -1.68 12.80
CA VAL A 105 21.05 -0.86 12.22
C VAL A 105 21.04 -1.04 10.71
N ASN A 106 19.94 -1.47 10.14
CA ASN A 106 19.69 -1.38 8.71
C ASN A 106 19.10 -0.01 8.37
N LEU A 107 19.70 0.70 7.45
CA LEU A 107 19.24 2.00 6.96
C LEU A 107 18.75 1.90 5.52
N THR A 108 17.63 2.56 5.25
CA THR A 108 17.09 2.77 3.90
C THR A 108 16.89 4.27 3.70
N ALA A 109 17.39 4.84 2.61
CA ALA A 109 17.29 6.26 2.34
C ALA A 109 17.04 6.54 0.86
N GLY A 110 16.05 7.38 0.57
CA GLY A 110 15.64 7.76 -0.77
C GLY A 110 14.15 7.59 -0.98
N ARG A 111 13.73 7.33 -2.22
CA ARG A 111 12.34 7.04 -2.56
C ARG A 111 12.11 5.55 -2.55
N PHE A 112 11.39 5.06 -1.55
CA PHE A 112 11.01 3.65 -1.39
C PHE A 112 9.52 3.52 -1.06
N ASN A 113 8.99 2.30 -1.10
CA ASN A 113 7.64 2.03 -0.60
C ASN A 113 7.72 1.88 0.92
N ASP A 114 7.06 2.76 1.64
CA ASP A 114 6.85 2.54 3.06
C ASP A 114 5.53 1.80 3.28
N PHE A 115 5.54 0.90 4.25
CA PHE A 115 4.43 -0.02 4.51
C PHE A 115 4.15 -0.02 6.01
N ILE A 116 3.07 0.65 6.41
CA ILE A 116 2.75 0.89 7.82
C ILE A 116 1.45 0.18 8.19
N ALA A 117 1.49 -0.59 9.27
CA ALA A 117 0.35 -1.31 9.83
C ALA A 117 -0.32 -2.24 8.80
N ASP A 118 0.48 -3.14 8.19
CA ASP A 118 0.05 -4.07 7.12
C ASP A 118 -0.62 -3.36 5.93
N GLY A 119 -0.23 -2.11 5.66
CA GLY A 119 -0.80 -1.27 4.61
C GLY A 119 -2.21 -0.75 4.91
N ASN A 120 -2.71 -0.93 6.13
CA ASN A 120 -4.00 -0.37 6.53
C ASN A 120 -3.90 1.14 6.82
N VAL A 121 -2.71 1.64 7.16
CA VAL A 121 -2.44 3.08 7.35
C VAL A 121 -1.81 3.67 6.09
N PHE A 122 -0.71 3.07 5.63
CA PHE A 122 0.02 3.57 4.48
C PHE A 122 0.72 2.44 3.72
N ASP A 123 0.54 2.41 2.41
CA ASP A 123 1.24 1.53 1.46
C ASP A 123 1.48 2.29 0.16
N ASP A 124 2.49 3.14 0.14
CA ASP A 124 2.91 3.85 -1.06
C ASP A 124 4.33 4.40 -0.91
N ARG A 125 4.74 5.19 -1.89
CA ARG A 125 6.07 5.81 -1.96
C ARG A 125 6.26 6.86 -0.88
N ALA A 126 7.44 6.83 -0.29
CA ALA A 126 7.94 7.86 0.61
C ALA A 126 9.34 8.31 0.19
N ASP A 127 9.61 9.60 0.30
CA ASP A 127 10.94 10.19 0.23
C ASP A 127 11.43 10.34 1.67
N ALA A 128 12.18 9.35 2.15
CA ALA A 128 12.42 9.19 3.57
C ALA A 128 13.75 8.54 3.91
N VAL A 129 14.05 8.57 5.20
CA VAL A 129 15.08 7.73 5.84
C VAL A 129 14.36 6.82 6.83
N ARG A 130 14.66 5.53 6.76
CA ARG A 130 14.16 4.48 7.67
C ARG A 130 15.33 3.75 8.31
N ALA A 131 15.22 3.49 9.60
CA ALA A 131 16.14 2.71 10.39
C ALA A 131 15.40 1.51 11.01
N ASP A 132 15.96 0.32 10.83
CA ASP A 132 15.42 -0.93 11.36
C ASP A 132 16.47 -1.62 12.23
N VAL A 133 16.08 -2.06 13.44
CA VAL A 133 16.93 -2.81 14.38
C VAL A 133 16.22 -4.07 14.79
N LYS A 134 16.93 -5.19 14.77
CA LYS A 134 16.42 -6.48 15.29
C LYS A 134 17.13 -6.82 16.61
N PHE A 135 16.35 -7.31 17.57
CA PHE A 135 16.84 -7.76 18.87
C PHE A 135 16.06 -9.00 19.34
N GLY A 136 16.77 -10.13 19.42
CA GLY A 136 16.12 -11.40 19.76
C GLY A 136 15.01 -11.74 18.76
N GLN A 137 13.78 -11.85 19.25
CA GLN A 137 12.59 -12.11 18.44
C GLN A 137 11.82 -10.82 18.07
N GLY A 138 12.30 -9.67 18.55
CA GLY A 138 11.70 -8.38 18.34
C GLY A 138 12.42 -7.53 17.29
N TYR A 139 11.76 -6.46 16.91
CA TYR A 139 12.32 -5.43 16.04
C TYR A 139 11.75 -4.05 16.41
N LEU A 140 12.54 -3.04 16.09
CA LEU A 140 12.15 -1.63 16.13
C LEU A 140 12.42 -1.02 14.78
N SER A 141 11.44 -0.31 14.23
CA SER A 141 11.59 0.48 13.00
C SER A 141 11.22 1.93 13.26
N ALA A 142 11.91 2.86 12.62
CA ALA A 142 11.55 4.26 12.63
C ALA A 142 11.80 4.87 11.25
N ALA A 143 10.89 5.72 10.78
CA ALA A 143 11.02 6.43 9.53
C ALA A 143 10.69 7.92 9.70
N TYR A 144 11.35 8.77 8.90
CA TYR A 144 11.06 10.18 8.80
C TYR A 144 11.24 10.64 7.37
N GLY A 145 10.29 11.38 6.86
CA GLY A 145 10.36 11.92 5.51
C GLY A 145 9.07 12.56 5.05
N LYS A 146 8.82 12.44 3.76
CA LYS A 146 7.65 12.96 3.06
C LYS A 146 6.94 11.83 2.34
N MET A 147 5.63 11.78 2.45
CA MET A 147 4.82 10.87 1.64
C MET A 147 4.79 11.38 0.21
N ALA A 148 5.13 10.53 -0.75
CA ALA A 148 5.26 10.88 -2.16
C ALA A 148 4.08 10.37 -3.00
N ASN A 149 2.91 10.20 -2.37
CA ASN A 149 1.70 9.77 -3.03
C ASN A 149 0.99 10.97 -3.66
N ASN A 150 0.62 10.81 -4.93
CA ASN A 150 -0.14 11.80 -5.69
C ASN A 150 -1.59 11.36 -5.95
N VAL A 151 -2.10 10.40 -5.19
CA VAL A 151 -3.49 9.95 -5.37
C VAL A 151 -4.40 10.93 -4.64
N VAL A 152 -4.75 12.00 -5.32
CA VAL A 152 -5.83 12.87 -4.90
C VAL A 152 -7.03 12.62 -5.79
N TYR A 153 -8.17 12.38 -5.16
CA TYR A 153 -9.42 12.15 -5.84
C TYR A 153 -9.98 13.46 -6.37
N GLY A 154 -10.01 13.63 -7.69
CA GLY A 154 -10.71 14.71 -8.39
C GLY A 154 -9.99 16.05 -8.47
N ALA A 155 -8.80 16.21 -7.89
CA ALA A 155 -7.96 17.39 -8.09
C ALA A 155 -6.93 17.15 -9.21
N ASP A 156 -6.43 18.23 -9.79
CA ASP A 156 -5.32 18.18 -10.75
C ASP A 156 -4.11 17.49 -10.10
N ASN A 157 -3.76 16.40 -10.61
CA ASN A 157 -2.72 15.39 -10.47
C ASN A 157 -1.43 15.65 -9.66
N ASN A 158 -1.32 16.67 -8.82
CA ASN A 158 -0.06 17.05 -8.19
C ASN A 158 -0.10 17.27 -6.68
N GLU A 159 -1.24 17.04 -6.03
CA GLU A 159 -1.33 17.24 -4.59
C GLU A 159 -1.20 15.91 -3.83
N SER A 160 -0.36 15.91 -2.81
CA SER A 160 -0.16 14.77 -1.93
C SER A 160 -1.26 14.73 -0.88
N VAL A 161 -1.79 13.54 -0.58
CA VAL A 161 -2.79 13.37 0.50
C VAL A 161 -2.23 13.67 1.89
N ALA A 162 -0.90 13.72 2.04
CA ALA A 162 -0.21 14.11 3.26
C ALA A 162 1.18 14.65 2.91
N ASP A 163 1.74 15.49 3.79
CA ASP A 163 3.08 16.06 3.63
C ASP A 163 4.12 15.22 4.38
N LYS A 164 4.78 15.79 5.37
CA LYS A 164 5.80 15.12 6.17
C LYS A 164 5.20 14.13 7.13
N TYR A 165 5.95 13.08 7.40
CA TYR A 165 5.57 12.12 8.42
C TYR A 165 6.78 11.63 9.21
N TRP A 166 6.51 11.08 10.36
CA TRP A 166 7.38 10.16 11.03
C TRP A 166 6.57 8.98 11.56
N SER A 167 7.17 7.81 11.58
CA SER A 167 6.57 6.59 12.08
C SER A 167 7.54 5.82 12.94
N ALA A 168 7.01 5.08 13.89
CA ALA A 168 7.75 4.09 14.65
C ALA A 168 6.92 2.82 14.78
N ALA A 169 7.56 1.66 14.70
CA ALA A 169 6.95 0.37 14.86
C ALA A 169 7.78 -0.48 15.83
N LEU A 170 7.12 -1.13 16.76
CA LEU A 170 7.69 -2.12 17.66
C LEU A 170 6.92 -3.41 17.51
N GLY A 171 7.62 -4.47 17.14
CA GLY A 171 6.99 -5.76 16.91
C GLY A 171 7.91 -6.93 17.20
N GLY A 172 7.37 -8.13 16.98
CA GLY A 172 8.13 -9.35 17.15
C GLY A 172 7.35 -10.60 16.76
N LYS A 173 8.08 -11.71 16.67
CA LYS A 173 7.54 -13.01 16.31
C LYS A 173 7.93 -14.06 17.34
N TRP A 174 6.94 -14.61 18.02
CA TRP A 174 7.10 -15.63 19.07
C TRP A 174 6.40 -16.91 18.65
N GLY A 175 7.16 -17.83 18.07
CA GLY A 175 6.60 -19.04 17.46
C GLY A 175 5.68 -18.70 16.29
N ASN A 176 4.41 -19.04 16.42
CA ASN A 176 3.38 -18.78 15.40
C ASN A 176 2.65 -17.44 15.58
N LEU A 177 2.93 -16.70 16.65
CA LEU A 177 2.35 -15.39 16.90
C LEU A 177 3.29 -14.29 16.42
N HIS A 178 2.79 -13.38 15.61
CA HIS A 178 3.40 -12.09 15.33
C HIS A 178 2.53 -10.99 15.92
N ALA A 179 3.13 -9.95 16.49
CA ALA A 179 2.42 -8.78 16.99
C ALA A 179 3.25 -7.52 16.71
N GLU A 180 2.56 -6.44 16.42
CA GLU A 180 3.16 -5.13 16.15
C GLU A 180 2.29 -4.00 16.69
N ALA A 181 2.94 -2.98 17.23
CA ALA A 181 2.33 -1.69 17.52
C ALA A 181 3.04 -0.61 16.70
N THR A 182 2.28 0.31 16.12
CA THR A 182 2.83 1.43 15.36
C THR A 182 2.30 2.76 15.87
N TYR A 183 3.11 3.79 15.69
CA TYR A 183 2.70 5.18 15.81
C TYR A 183 3.15 5.93 14.57
N THR A 184 2.24 6.68 13.98
CA THR A 184 2.52 7.50 12.79
C THR A 184 1.94 8.88 13.00
N LYS A 185 2.77 9.92 12.84
CA LYS A 185 2.30 11.31 12.74
C LYS A 185 2.47 11.76 11.30
N VAL A 186 1.41 12.25 10.69
CA VAL A 186 1.41 12.87 9.38
C VAL A 186 1.02 14.34 9.51
N ASN A 187 1.67 15.21 8.73
CA ASN A 187 1.35 16.62 8.68
C ASN A 187 0.49 16.91 7.47
N ASN A 188 -0.43 17.85 7.61
CA ASN A 188 -1.27 18.36 6.52
C ASN A 188 -1.99 17.24 5.73
N GLN A 189 -2.58 16.27 6.42
CA GLN A 189 -3.40 15.28 5.75
C GLN A 189 -4.68 15.92 5.23
N ASP A 190 -4.97 15.73 3.94
CA ASP A 190 -6.20 16.20 3.30
C ASP A 190 -7.33 15.18 3.50
N PHE A 191 -8.26 15.48 4.40
CA PHE A 191 -9.40 14.63 4.69
C PHE A 191 -10.55 14.75 3.70
N LEU A 192 -10.65 15.85 2.98
CA LEU A 192 -11.63 16.02 1.91
C LEU A 192 -11.10 15.62 0.53
N ASN A 193 -9.80 15.27 0.48
CA ASN A 193 -9.15 14.76 -0.73
C ASN A 193 -9.37 15.69 -1.96
N GLY A 194 -9.26 17.00 -1.74
CA GLY A 194 -9.39 18.00 -2.79
C GLY A 194 -10.82 18.25 -3.32
N LEU A 195 -11.86 17.70 -2.67
CA LEU A 195 -13.25 17.88 -3.11
C LEU A 195 -13.78 19.29 -2.94
N GLU A 196 -13.20 20.07 -2.04
CA GLU A 196 -13.57 21.47 -1.78
C GLU A 196 -12.32 22.37 -1.83
N PRO A 197 -11.95 22.88 -3.01
CA PRO A 197 -10.83 23.81 -3.15
C PRO A 197 -11.07 25.08 -2.33
N GLY A 198 -10.11 25.43 -1.47
CA GLY A 198 -10.13 26.68 -0.70
C GLY A 198 -10.62 26.55 0.74
N TYR A 199 -10.94 25.35 1.21
CA TYR A 199 -11.20 25.10 2.63
C TYR A 199 -9.91 24.72 3.36
N ASP A 200 -9.29 25.66 4.07
CA ASP A 200 -8.13 25.37 4.94
C ASP A 200 -8.43 24.32 6.03
N ALA A 201 -9.69 24.08 6.30
CA ALA A 201 -10.17 23.10 7.27
C ALA A 201 -9.96 21.63 6.83
N ASN A 202 -9.72 21.37 5.54
CA ASN A 202 -9.51 20.03 4.99
C ASN A 202 -8.19 19.42 5.44
N TYR A 203 -7.19 20.28 5.73
CA TYR A 203 -5.85 19.84 6.11
C TYR A 203 -5.70 19.83 7.64
N SER A 204 -5.22 18.74 8.15
CA SER A 204 -4.95 18.57 9.58
C SER A 204 -3.71 17.71 9.82
N ASP A 205 -2.97 18.05 10.86
CA ASP A 205 -2.01 17.10 11.42
C ASP A 205 -2.79 15.94 12.03
N ASN A 206 -2.34 14.73 11.79
CA ASN A 206 -2.99 13.51 12.27
C ASN A 206 -1.99 12.59 12.97
N LYS A 207 -2.41 11.95 14.04
CA LYS A 207 -1.66 10.96 14.80
C LYS A 207 -2.41 9.65 14.75
N ILE A 208 -1.75 8.59 14.31
CA ILE A 208 -2.37 7.28 14.11
C ILE A 208 -1.63 6.24 14.94
N TRP A 209 -2.36 5.55 15.80
CA TRP A 209 -1.86 4.43 16.60
C TRP A 209 -2.45 3.13 16.08
N THR A 210 -1.64 2.09 16.03
CA THR A 210 -2.13 0.75 15.73
C THR A 210 -1.56 -0.29 16.65
N VAL A 211 -2.35 -1.32 16.93
CA VAL A 211 -1.91 -2.55 17.57
C VAL A 211 -2.53 -3.71 16.83
N GLY A 212 -1.71 -4.59 16.30
CA GLY A 212 -2.15 -5.74 15.53
C GLY A 212 -1.41 -7.00 15.93
N ALA A 213 -2.05 -8.13 15.65
CA ALA A 213 -1.43 -9.44 15.80
C ALA A 213 -1.99 -10.40 14.76
N ASP A 214 -1.17 -11.37 14.39
CA ASP A 214 -1.56 -12.51 13.59
C ASP A 214 -1.03 -13.82 14.17
N TYR A 215 -1.77 -14.89 13.97
CA TYR A 215 -1.43 -16.22 14.44
C TYR A 215 -1.55 -17.25 13.32
N GLN A 216 -0.47 -18.00 13.12
CA GLN A 216 -0.40 -19.06 12.11
C GLN A 216 -0.77 -20.42 12.71
N ALA A 217 -1.92 -20.96 12.33
CA ALA A 217 -2.41 -22.27 12.72
C ALA A 217 -2.36 -23.24 11.51
N GLY A 218 -1.24 -23.92 11.31
CA GLY A 218 -1.03 -24.75 10.13
C GLY A 218 -1.09 -23.91 8.84
N LYS A 219 -2.09 -24.17 7.98
CA LYS A 219 -2.30 -23.36 6.75
C LYS A 219 -3.19 -22.14 6.95
N LEU A 220 -3.80 -22.00 8.12
CA LEU A 220 -4.67 -20.86 8.43
C LEU A 220 -3.90 -19.79 9.18
N ASN A 221 -3.95 -18.55 8.70
CA ASN A 221 -3.51 -17.36 9.41
C ASN A 221 -4.74 -16.54 9.80
N ILE A 222 -4.80 -16.11 11.04
CA ILE A 222 -5.86 -15.27 11.60
C ILE A 222 -5.21 -13.99 12.08
N SER A 223 -5.73 -12.83 11.69
CA SER A 223 -5.21 -11.52 12.07
C SER A 223 -6.29 -10.61 12.60
N ALA A 224 -5.89 -9.72 13.50
CA ALA A 224 -6.72 -8.64 14.00
C ALA A 224 -5.85 -7.40 14.26
N MET A 225 -6.39 -6.22 13.97
CA MET A 225 -5.74 -4.94 14.21
C MET A 225 -6.76 -3.93 14.73
N TYR A 226 -6.37 -3.16 15.72
CA TYR A 226 -7.05 -1.96 16.17
C TYR A 226 -6.27 -0.73 15.71
N LEU A 227 -6.97 0.30 15.25
CA LEU A 227 -6.41 1.56 14.79
C LEU A 227 -7.11 2.73 15.51
N LYS A 228 -6.37 3.77 15.81
CA LYS A 228 -6.88 5.00 16.43
C LYS A 228 -6.23 6.20 15.76
N GLY A 229 -7.06 7.10 15.21
CA GLY A 229 -6.64 8.37 14.66
C GLY A 229 -6.91 9.51 15.63
N ASP A 230 -6.19 10.61 15.49
CA ASP A 230 -6.37 11.85 16.25
C ASP A 230 -5.95 13.03 15.38
N ALA A 231 -6.89 13.52 14.56
CA ALA A 231 -6.67 14.67 13.71
C ALA A 231 -6.93 15.97 14.50
N ASP A 232 -5.97 16.89 14.51
CA ASP A 232 -6.03 18.10 15.32
C ASP A 232 -7.25 19.00 15.00
N LYS A 233 -7.79 18.91 13.76
CA LYS A 233 -8.98 19.69 13.33
C LYS A 233 -10.25 18.85 13.18
N ALA A 234 -10.30 17.63 13.74
CA ALA A 234 -11.43 16.72 13.61
C ALA A 234 -12.77 17.37 14.00
N SER A 235 -12.80 18.16 15.09
CA SER A 235 -13.99 18.86 15.55
C SER A 235 -14.51 19.95 14.57
N THR A 236 -13.67 20.44 13.67
CA THR A 236 -14.07 21.38 12.62
C THR A 236 -14.76 20.62 11.49
N PHE A 237 -14.25 19.43 11.13
CA PHE A 237 -14.88 18.56 10.15
C PHE A 237 -16.24 18.03 10.61
N GLU A 238 -16.40 17.77 11.91
CA GLU A 238 -17.65 17.29 12.51
C GLU A 238 -18.84 18.21 12.23
N LYS A 239 -18.66 19.53 12.35
CA LYS A 239 -19.73 20.50 12.20
C LYS A 239 -20.28 20.62 10.78
N ASP A 240 -19.43 20.35 9.78
CA ASP A 240 -19.78 20.57 8.38
C ASP A 240 -20.31 19.28 7.72
N ILE A 241 -20.07 18.10 8.31
CA ILE A 241 -20.28 16.83 7.61
C ILE A 241 -21.30 15.91 8.30
N THR A 242 -21.38 15.87 9.64
CA THR A 242 -22.31 15.00 10.35
C THR A 242 -22.82 15.60 11.67
N GLU A 243 -24.11 15.38 11.98
CA GLU A 243 -24.67 15.72 13.29
C GLU A 243 -24.14 14.83 14.44
N SER A 244 -23.51 13.69 14.11
CA SER A 244 -23.09 12.66 15.08
C SER A 244 -21.60 12.60 15.37
N GLY A 245 -20.79 13.49 14.76
CA GLY A 245 -19.32 13.45 14.89
C GLY A 245 -18.66 12.40 13.99
N LEU A 246 -17.35 12.57 13.76
CA LEU A 246 -16.52 11.61 13.01
C LEU A 246 -15.92 10.59 13.96
N ASP A 247 -16.04 9.30 13.62
CA ASP A 247 -15.29 8.27 14.31
C ASP A 247 -13.78 8.46 14.11
N ASP A 248 -13.02 8.08 15.11
CA ASP A 248 -11.56 8.21 15.12
C ASP A 248 -10.83 6.87 15.25
N ASP A 249 -11.58 5.76 15.29
CA ASP A 249 -11.03 4.42 15.45
C ASP A 249 -11.32 3.50 14.26
N GLY A 250 -10.73 2.32 14.30
CA GLY A 250 -10.93 1.29 13.29
C GLY A 250 -10.50 -0.08 13.74
N TYR A 251 -11.02 -1.08 13.03
CA TYR A 251 -10.71 -2.49 13.22
C TYR A 251 -10.50 -3.16 11.86
N VAL A 252 -9.53 -4.05 11.79
CA VAL A 252 -9.33 -4.93 10.64
C VAL A 252 -9.18 -6.35 11.13
N PHE A 253 -9.98 -7.26 10.55
CA PHE A 253 -9.88 -8.69 10.81
C PHE A 253 -9.53 -9.41 9.52
N GLY A 254 -8.64 -10.39 9.58
CA GLY A 254 -8.19 -11.14 8.41
C GLY A 254 -8.16 -12.63 8.65
N LEU A 255 -8.49 -13.38 7.59
CA LEU A 255 -8.33 -14.82 7.50
C LEU A 255 -7.61 -15.12 6.18
N ASN A 256 -6.53 -15.91 6.25
CA ASN A 256 -5.82 -16.38 5.06
C ASN A 256 -5.64 -17.89 5.18
N TYR A 257 -5.99 -18.63 4.14
CA TYR A 257 -5.80 -20.07 4.08
C TYR A 257 -4.92 -20.45 2.92
N ALA A 258 -3.86 -21.21 3.20
CA ALA A 258 -2.85 -21.63 2.24
C ALA A 258 -2.18 -20.44 1.52
N GLY A 259 -1.78 -20.60 0.27
CA GLY A 259 -1.14 -19.54 -0.53
C GLY A 259 -0.74 -20.04 -1.90
N ALA A 260 -0.72 -19.13 -2.87
CA ALA A 260 -0.17 -19.39 -4.19
C ALA A 260 1.33 -19.06 -4.19
N GLU A 261 2.16 -19.98 -4.66
CA GLU A 261 3.62 -19.84 -4.73
C GLU A 261 4.09 -19.81 -6.17
N ASN A 262 4.89 -18.81 -6.55
CA ASN A 262 5.43 -18.66 -7.92
C ASN A 262 6.17 -19.91 -8.43
N SER A 263 6.83 -20.63 -7.53
CA SER A 263 7.61 -21.85 -7.87
C SER A 263 6.77 -23.11 -7.98
N LYS A 264 5.49 -23.09 -7.55
CA LYS A 264 4.63 -24.27 -7.43
C LYS A 264 3.33 -24.08 -8.22
N PRO A 265 3.29 -24.41 -9.52
CA PRO A 265 2.06 -24.42 -10.31
C PRO A 265 0.97 -25.27 -9.64
N GLY A 266 -0.26 -24.75 -9.62
CA GLY A 266 -1.39 -25.39 -8.95
C GLY A 266 -1.52 -25.08 -7.46
N SER A 267 -0.52 -24.42 -6.83
CA SER A 267 -0.70 -23.91 -5.47
C SER A 267 -1.72 -22.77 -5.45
N TRP A 268 -2.53 -22.72 -4.39
CA TRP A 268 -3.61 -21.75 -4.28
C TRP A 268 -3.81 -21.28 -2.83
N GLY A 269 -4.49 -20.17 -2.68
CA GLY A 269 -4.88 -19.64 -1.38
C GLY A 269 -6.18 -18.86 -1.46
N LEU A 270 -6.91 -18.84 -0.36
CA LEU A 270 -8.11 -18.03 -0.17
C LEU A 270 -7.90 -17.09 1.00
N TYR A 271 -8.50 -15.92 0.94
CA TYR A 271 -8.44 -14.96 2.02
C TYR A 271 -9.69 -14.10 2.09
N ALA A 272 -9.95 -13.60 3.28
CA ALA A 272 -11.02 -12.66 3.54
C ALA A 272 -10.56 -11.62 4.55
N LYS A 273 -11.03 -10.40 4.42
CA LYS A 273 -10.82 -9.33 5.40
C LYS A 273 -12.14 -8.60 5.66
N TYR A 274 -12.31 -8.17 6.88
CA TYR A 274 -13.32 -7.21 7.27
C TYR A 274 -12.64 -5.94 7.72
N TYR A 275 -13.12 -4.82 7.23
CA TYR A 275 -12.62 -3.49 7.55
C TYR A 275 -13.71 -2.68 8.22
N ASP A 276 -13.31 -1.89 9.20
CA ASP A 276 -14.12 -0.84 9.81
C ASP A 276 -13.14 0.25 10.22
N GLN A 277 -12.87 1.20 9.31
CA GLN A 277 -11.82 2.21 9.49
C GLN A 277 -12.36 3.61 9.28
N SER A 278 -12.11 4.49 10.26
CA SER A 278 -12.37 5.92 10.10
C SER A 278 -11.39 6.55 9.11
N ALA A 279 -11.76 7.67 8.51
CA ALA A 279 -10.86 8.43 7.65
C ALA A 279 -9.57 8.86 8.37
N GLN A 280 -9.63 9.06 9.70
CA GLN A 280 -8.49 9.43 10.53
C GLN A 280 -7.48 8.27 10.72
N THR A 281 -7.82 7.04 10.37
CA THR A 281 -6.93 5.87 10.51
C THR A 281 -6.24 5.47 9.21
N VAL A 282 -6.47 6.19 8.12
CA VAL A 282 -5.98 5.85 6.78
C VAL A 282 -5.31 7.06 6.13
N VAL A 283 -4.18 6.84 5.49
CA VAL A 283 -3.54 7.82 4.59
C VAL A 283 -3.58 7.30 3.14
N ALA A 284 -3.05 6.09 2.90
CA ALA A 284 -3.12 5.42 1.60
C ALA A 284 -3.17 3.91 1.83
N HIS A 285 -4.33 3.32 1.62
CA HIS A 285 -4.57 1.91 1.94
C HIS A 285 -4.07 0.97 0.84
N THR A 286 -3.61 -0.21 1.23
CA THR A 286 -3.09 -1.24 0.30
C THR A 286 -4.15 -1.93 -0.56
N MET A 287 -5.45 -1.82 -0.22
CA MET A 287 -6.50 -2.56 -0.93
C MET A 287 -6.69 -2.09 -2.38
N ASN A 288 -7.18 -2.99 -3.23
CA ASN A 288 -7.60 -2.69 -4.60
C ASN A 288 -9.07 -2.18 -4.69
N GLY A 289 -9.79 -2.19 -3.57
CA GLY A 289 -11.16 -1.67 -3.47
C GLY A 289 -11.22 -0.14 -3.38
N ASP A 290 -12.37 0.41 -3.69
CA ASP A 290 -12.58 1.86 -3.81
C ASP A 290 -12.91 2.52 -2.46
N TYR A 291 -12.07 2.33 -1.43
CA TYR A 291 -12.25 2.90 -0.09
C TYR A 291 -12.32 4.43 -0.07
N TYR A 292 -11.66 5.08 -0.99
CA TYR A 292 -11.63 6.54 -1.17
C TYR A 292 -12.97 7.13 -1.66
N MET A 293 -13.97 6.31 -1.91
CA MET A 293 -15.33 6.78 -2.17
C MET A 293 -16.00 7.39 -0.93
N PHE A 294 -15.42 7.16 0.26
CA PHE A 294 -15.89 7.67 1.55
C PHE A 294 -14.79 8.50 2.24
N PRO A 295 -14.35 9.63 1.66
CA PRO A 295 -13.11 10.30 2.04
C PRO A 295 -13.12 10.93 3.43
N PHE A 296 -14.27 11.34 3.95
CA PHE A 296 -14.33 12.06 5.24
C PHE A 296 -14.83 11.23 6.41
N THR A 297 -15.54 10.17 6.17
CA THR A 297 -16.11 9.34 7.25
C THR A 297 -15.33 8.05 7.44
N GLY A 298 -14.71 7.55 6.38
CA GLY A 298 -14.11 6.25 6.34
C GLY A 298 -15.06 5.18 5.82
N PHE A 299 -14.66 3.93 5.91
CA PHE A 299 -15.34 2.82 5.28
C PHE A 299 -15.44 1.61 6.21
N LYS A 300 -16.49 0.81 6.00
CA LYS A 300 -16.64 -0.52 6.59
C LYS A 300 -17.15 -1.50 5.55
N GLY A 301 -16.77 -2.75 5.68
CA GLY A 301 -17.19 -3.80 4.76
C GLY A 301 -16.17 -4.92 4.67
N TYR A 302 -16.28 -5.71 3.62
CA TYR A 302 -15.47 -6.92 3.50
C TYR A 302 -14.80 -7.04 2.14
N MET A 303 -13.75 -7.83 2.14
CA MET A 303 -13.07 -8.34 0.96
C MET A 303 -12.98 -9.85 1.05
N VAL A 304 -13.22 -10.53 -0.06
CA VAL A 304 -12.91 -11.95 -0.25
C VAL A 304 -12.09 -12.10 -1.51
N GLY A 305 -11.11 -12.98 -1.47
CA GLY A 305 -10.22 -13.17 -2.60
C GLY A 305 -9.59 -14.53 -2.66
N GLY A 306 -9.00 -14.83 -3.81
CA GLY A 306 -8.25 -16.05 -4.03
C GLY A 306 -7.11 -15.85 -5.02
N LYS A 307 -6.08 -16.66 -4.85
CA LYS A 307 -4.90 -16.71 -5.71
C LYS A 307 -4.63 -18.14 -6.17
N LEU A 308 -4.19 -18.27 -7.42
CA LEU A 308 -3.81 -19.53 -8.03
C LEU A 308 -2.52 -19.34 -8.84
N ALA A 309 -1.50 -20.15 -8.56
CA ALA A 309 -0.33 -20.24 -9.44
C ALA A 309 -0.70 -21.06 -10.67
N VAL A 310 -1.05 -20.38 -11.77
CA VAL A 310 -1.51 -21.02 -13.02
C VAL A 310 -0.36 -21.67 -13.78
N ALA A 311 0.84 -21.14 -13.61
CA ALA A 311 2.10 -21.69 -14.13
C ALA A 311 3.26 -21.21 -13.24
N LYS A 312 4.48 -21.70 -13.49
CA LYS A 312 5.68 -21.18 -12.83
C LYS A 312 5.81 -19.67 -13.10
N ASN A 313 5.97 -18.89 -12.03
CA ASN A 313 6.07 -17.42 -12.07
C ASN A 313 4.82 -16.69 -12.61
N MET A 314 3.66 -17.34 -12.60
CA MET A 314 2.40 -16.76 -13.05
C MET A 314 1.30 -17.00 -12.01
N ILE A 315 0.81 -15.93 -11.40
CA ILE A 315 -0.26 -15.99 -10.39
C ILE A 315 -1.48 -15.21 -10.89
N ALA A 316 -2.62 -15.88 -10.94
CA ALA A 316 -3.92 -15.28 -11.11
C ALA A 316 -4.51 -14.94 -9.75
N THR A 317 -5.12 -13.75 -9.63
CA THR A 317 -5.78 -13.24 -8.42
C THR A 317 -7.17 -12.74 -8.78
N VAL A 318 -8.15 -13.03 -7.93
CA VAL A 318 -9.49 -12.43 -8.01
C VAL A 318 -9.87 -11.98 -6.61
N GLU A 319 -10.37 -10.74 -6.50
CA GLU A 319 -10.82 -10.13 -5.25
C GLU A 319 -12.18 -9.45 -5.46
N TYR A 320 -13.05 -9.57 -4.49
CA TYR A 320 -14.30 -8.84 -4.44
C TYR A 320 -14.39 -8.04 -3.16
N TYR A 321 -14.73 -6.77 -3.30
CA TYR A 321 -14.91 -5.82 -2.20
C TYR A 321 -16.36 -5.33 -2.19
N ASP A 322 -16.95 -5.22 -1.01
CA ASP A 322 -18.21 -4.51 -0.77
C ASP A 322 -18.02 -3.60 0.45
N LEU A 323 -17.84 -2.31 0.18
CA LEU A 323 -17.59 -1.29 1.18
C LEU A 323 -18.75 -0.32 1.24
N LYS A 324 -19.01 0.22 2.42
CA LYS A 324 -19.97 1.29 2.66
C LYS A 324 -19.36 2.32 3.61
N ASP A 325 -20.04 3.45 3.71
CA ASP A 325 -19.70 4.49 4.67
C ASP A 325 -19.65 3.95 6.12
N LYS A 326 -18.60 4.27 6.86
CA LYS A 326 -18.44 3.83 8.25
C LYS A 326 -19.55 4.38 9.15
N ASN A 327 -19.90 5.65 9.00
CA ASN A 327 -20.80 6.36 9.91
C ASN A 327 -22.27 6.32 9.50
N ASP A 328 -22.59 5.62 8.41
CA ASP A 328 -23.97 5.57 7.84
C ASP A 328 -24.56 6.99 7.65
N SER A 329 -23.71 7.94 7.19
CA SER A 329 -24.09 9.34 7.00
C SER A 329 -25.21 9.51 5.96
N ALA A 330 -25.98 10.57 6.07
CA ALA A 330 -27.10 10.85 5.15
C ALA A 330 -26.63 10.96 3.69
N VAL A 331 -25.44 11.51 3.45
CA VAL A 331 -24.84 11.65 2.11
C VAL A 331 -24.64 10.31 1.42
N TYR A 332 -24.28 9.27 2.18
CA TYR A 332 -23.97 7.94 1.66
C TYR A 332 -25.04 6.90 1.99
N ALA A 333 -26.22 7.31 2.50
CA ALA A 333 -27.25 6.38 2.94
C ALA A 333 -27.59 5.34 1.86
N GLY A 334 -27.42 4.06 2.20
CA GLY A 334 -27.68 2.93 1.31
C GLY A 334 -26.72 2.79 0.13
N LYS A 335 -25.65 3.58 0.07
CA LYS A 335 -24.65 3.53 -1.01
C LYS A 335 -23.50 2.61 -0.66
N HIS A 336 -23.04 1.85 -1.65
CA HIS A 336 -21.91 0.92 -1.55
C HIS A 336 -20.86 1.22 -2.61
N ALA A 337 -19.63 0.94 -2.30
CA ALA A 337 -18.52 0.84 -3.26
C ALA A 337 -18.18 -0.65 -3.42
N ARG A 338 -18.58 -1.23 -4.55
CA ARG A 338 -18.32 -2.63 -4.89
C ARG A 338 -17.25 -2.69 -5.96
N THR A 339 -16.27 -3.55 -5.75
CA THR A 339 -15.16 -3.70 -6.71
C THR A 339 -14.91 -5.18 -6.94
N LEU A 340 -14.92 -5.59 -8.20
CA LEU A 340 -14.37 -6.85 -8.65
C LEU A 340 -13.01 -6.56 -9.29
N TRP A 341 -11.96 -7.08 -8.68
CA TRP A 341 -10.59 -7.00 -9.15
C TRP A 341 -10.15 -8.37 -9.66
N SER A 342 -9.58 -8.41 -10.85
CA SER A 342 -8.96 -9.61 -11.39
C SER A 342 -7.60 -9.27 -12.00
N GLU A 343 -6.60 -10.08 -11.75
CA GLU A 343 -5.25 -9.85 -12.28
C GLU A 343 -4.51 -11.13 -12.61
N LEU A 344 -3.60 -11.02 -13.57
CA LEU A 344 -2.54 -11.98 -13.81
C LEU A 344 -1.20 -11.28 -13.61
N THR A 345 -0.41 -11.75 -12.65
CA THR A 345 0.96 -11.28 -12.42
C THR A 345 1.96 -12.30 -12.89
N VAL A 346 2.92 -11.86 -13.71
CA VAL A 346 4.05 -12.66 -14.22
C VAL A 346 5.34 -12.06 -13.65
N THR A 347 6.22 -12.90 -13.10
CA THR A 347 7.54 -12.48 -12.57
C THR A 347 8.67 -13.09 -13.37
N PHE A 348 9.74 -12.37 -13.61
CA PHE A 348 10.90 -12.81 -14.40
C PHE A 348 12.20 -12.12 -13.94
#